data_841c98670868a3ff6e060343338b3d6b
#
_entry.id   841c98670868a3ff6e060343338b3d6b
#
_cell.length_a   1.000
_cell.length_b   1.000
_cell.length_c   1.000
_cell.angle_alpha   90.00
_cell.angle_beta   90.00
_cell.angle_gamma   90.00
#
_symmetry.space_group_name_H-M   'P 1'
#
loop_
_entity.id
_entity.type
_entity.pdbx_description
1 polymer ?
#
loop_
_entity_poly.entity_id
_entity_poly.type
_entity_poly.pdbx_seq_one_letter_code
_entity_poly.pdbx_strand_id
1 'polypeptide(L)'
;MRNIRQMREFVFEIRYEAGRDDLMDLFIETPEARSTTFLCSMGNAQLWRLDRITGPSSVVEQATALLTDSTYNQLSISDRACGGRHYSDVLENSSQRSLVYSYFENLVHCDSVPTITNRYITGALLFEIVRQENTERWRILMEDDKKVGMLYDTLGGLLQDGLSFHFDHVSDANGPLLTLFDSISVRPEQSRVLELAAEKGYYETPRETTLDDLAAELGWPRSTVSYRLRKAEAALVEAYTSTK
;
A
#
# COMPACT_ATOMS: atom_id res chain seq x y z
N MET A 1 25.02 7.65 -24.82
CA MET A 1 24.14 8.03 -23.70
C MET A 1 22.93 7.10 -23.74
N ARG A 2 22.75 6.21 -22.76
CA ARG A 2 21.50 5.43 -22.64
C ARG A 2 20.39 6.43 -22.28
N ASN A 3 19.39 6.57 -23.14
CA ASN A 3 18.13 7.22 -22.77
C ASN A 3 17.54 6.39 -21.63
N ILE A 4 17.69 6.85 -20.39
CA ILE A 4 16.91 6.34 -19.26
C ILE A 4 15.49 6.82 -19.56
N ARG A 5 14.63 5.90 -20.04
CA ARG A 5 13.21 6.20 -20.15
C ARG A 5 12.71 6.47 -18.74
N GLN A 6 12.14 7.64 -18.55
CA GLN A 6 11.52 8.00 -17.28
C GLN A 6 10.27 7.12 -17.11
N MET A 7 10.19 6.41 -15.97
CA MET A 7 9.02 5.62 -15.66
C MET A 7 7.81 6.53 -15.45
N ARG A 8 6.64 6.04 -15.81
CA ARG A 8 5.36 6.72 -15.61
C ARG A 8 4.62 6.06 -14.44
N GLU A 9 3.79 6.83 -13.75
CA GLU A 9 2.89 6.30 -12.74
C GLU A 9 1.44 6.68 -13.03
N PHE A 10 0.54 5.76 -12.71
CA PHE A 10 -0.90 5.96 -12.70
C PHE A 10 -1.41 5.71 -11.28
N VAL A 11 -2.03 6.72 -10.68
CA VAL A 11 -2.50 6.69 -9.30
C VAL A 11 -4.00 6.91 -9.27
N PHE A 12 -4.70 6.07 -8.52
CA PHE A 12 -6.15 6.13 -8.33
C PHE A 12 -6.55 5.43 -7.02
N GLU A 13 -7.79 5.61 -6.63
CA GLU A 13 -8.40 4.96 -5.47
C GLU A 13 -9.64 4.16 -5.88
N ILE A 14 -9.82 3.02 -5.26
CA ILE A 14 -11.09 2.29 -5.22
C ILE A 14 -11.62 2.41 -3.79
N ARG A 15 -12.86 2.91 -3.64
CA ARG A 15 -13.52 3.00 -2.34
C ARG A 15 -14.60 1.94 -2.25
N TYR A 16 -14.67 1.34 -1.08
CA TYR A 16 -15.55 0.22 -0.79
C TYR A 16 -16.64 0.64 0.18
N GLU A 17 -17.89 0.25 -0.10
CA GLU A 17 -18.94 0.21 0.91
C GLU A 17 -18.74 -1.01 1.81
N ALA A 18 -19.12 -0.91 3.08
CA ALA A 18 -19.05 -2.03 4.02
C ALA A 18 -19.88 -3.24 3.52
N GLY A 19 -19.36 -4.44 3.76
CA GLY A 19 -19.96 -5.70 3.34
C GLY A 19 -19.68 -6.09 1.88
N ARG A 20 -18.72 -5.45 1.22
CA ARG A 20 -18.35 -5.76 -0.18
C ARG A 20 -17.09 -6.59 -0.31
N ASP A 21 -16.21 -6.53 0.67
CA ASP A 21 -14.97 -7.30 0.70
C ASP A 21 -14.55 -7.52 2.15
N ASP A 22 -14.39 -8.78 2.55
CA ASP A 22 -14.11 -9.15 3.93
C ASP A 22 -12.79 -8.56 4.44
N LEU A 23 -11.78 -8.40 3.57
CA LEU A 23 -10.50 -7.79 3.95
C LEU A 23 -10.66 -6.28 4.16
N MET A 24 -11.39 -5.61 3.26
CA MET A 24 -11.62 -4.17 3.38
C MET A 24 -12.50 -3.85 4.58
N ASP A 25 -13.45 -4.71 4.93
CA ASP A 25 -14.30 -4.54 6.12
C ASP A 25 -13.47 -4.47 7.40
N LEU A 26 -12.39 -5.24 7.51
CA LEU A 26 -11.47 -5.15 8.66
C LEU A 26 -10.84 -3.75 8.79
N PHE A 27 -10.49 -3.12 7.66
CA PHE A 27 -9.92 -1.76 7.67
C PHE A 27 -10.97 -0.68 7.87
N ILE A 28 -12.19 -0.89 7.38
CA ILE A 28 -13.34 0.02 7.61
C ILE A 28 -13.68 0.05 9.12
N GLU A 29 -13.74 -1.11 9.75
CA GLU A 29 -14.04 -1.24 11.17
C GLU A 29 -12.88 -0.80 12.09
N THR A 30 -11.64 -0.78 11.57
CA THR A 30 -10.43 -0.47 12.35
C THR A 30 -9.54 0.53 11.60
N PRO A 31 -9.84 1.84 11.67
CA PRO A 31 -9.14 2.88 10.91
C PRO A 31 -7.62 3.00 11.19
N GLU A 32 -7.16 2.54 12.35
CA GLU A 32 -5.73 2.48 12.70
C GLU A 32 -4.98 1.31 12.04
N ALA A 33 -5.70 0.35 11.46
CA ALA A 33 -5.09 -0.74 10.71
C ALA A 33 -4.76 -0.29 9.29
N ARG A 34 -3.68 -0.85 8.75
CA ARG A 34 -3.21 -0.55 7.40
C ARG A 34 -2.62 -1.79 6.75
N SER A 35 -2.86 -1.96 5.46
CA SER A 35 -2.10 -2.88 4.63
C SER A 35 -1.33 -2.13 3.55
N THR A 36 -0.13 -2.58 3.29
CA THR A 36 0.67 -2.15 2.15
C THR A 36 1.05 -3.37 1.34
N THR A 37 0.73 -3.34 0.06
CA THR A 37 0.91 -4.47 -0.84
C THR A 37 1.82 -4.10 -1.99
N PHE A 38 2.78 -4.95 -2.28
CA PHE A 38 3.52 -4.97 -3.54
C PHE A 38 3.09 -6.14 -4.38
N LEU A 39 2.85 -5.85 -5.65
CA LEU A 39 2.46 -6.87 -6.60
C LEU A 39 3.25 -6.68 -7.88
N CYS A 40 3.79 -7.77 -8.40
CA CYS A 40 4.40 -7.84 -9.73
C CYS A 40 3.65 -8.81 -10.62
N SER A 41 3.38 -8.37 -11.84
CA SER A 41 2.89 -9.24 -12.90
C SER A 41 4.07 -9.84 -13.66
N MET A 42 4.09 -11.18 -13.77
CA MET A 42 5.11 -11.92 -14.49
C MET A 42 4.54 -12.54 -15.77
N GLY A 43 4.08 -11.68 -16.69
CA GLY A 43 3.50 -12.12 -17.95
C GLY A 43 2.09 -12.70 -17.82
N ASN A 44 1.73 -13.65 -18.70
CA ASN A 44 0.36 -14.12 -18.81
C ASN A 44 -0.11 -14.90 -17.59
N ALA A 45 -1.02 -14.28 -16.82
CA ALA A 45 -1.79 -14.92 -15.75
C ALA A 45 -0.98 -15.38 -14.53
N GLN A 46 0.16 -14.77 -14.26
CA GLN A 46 0.95 -15.03 -13.05
C GLN A 46 1.20 -13.72 -12.30
N LEU A 47 0.95 -13.74 -11.00
CA LEU A 47 1.20 -12.62 -10.10
C LEU A 47 1.91 -13.13 -8.85
N TRP A 48 2.86 -12.38 -8.34
CA TRP A 48 3.30 -12.55 -6.98
C TRP A 48 3.06 -11.27 -6.17
N ARG A 49 2.81 -11.42 -4.90
CA ARG A 49 2.36 -10.36 -4.02
C ARG A 49 3.00 -10.49 -2.64
N LEU A 50 3.35 -9.37 -2.07
CA LEU A 50 3.75 -9.22 -0.68
C LEU A 50 2.79 -8.26 0.01
N ASP A 51 2.09 -8.72 1.02
CA ASP A 51 1.18 -7.94 1.85
C ASP A 51 1.80 -7.73 3.22
N ARG A 52 2.02 -6.49 3.59
CA ARG A 52 2.37 -6.10 4.96
C ARG A 52 1.12 -5.55 5.63
N ILE A 53 0.68 -6.20 6.69
CA ILE A 53 -0.43 -5.77 7.51
C ILE A 53 0.11 -5.22 8.82
N THR A 54 -0.41 -4.08 9.28
CA THR A 54 -0.08 -3.46 10.57
C THR A 54 -1.35 -2.99 11.25
N GLY A 55 -1.42 -3.13 12.57
CA GLY A 55 -2.58 -2.72 13.36
C GLY A 55 -2.75 -3.49 14.65
N PRO A 56 -3.95 -3.45 15.26
CA PRO A 56 -4.30 -4.30 16.40
C PRO A 56 -4.17 -5.79 16.10
N SER A 57 -3.81 -6.59 17.08
CA SER A 57 -3.54 -8.03 16.89
C SER A 57 -4.71 -8.79 16.27
N SER A 58 -5.94 -8.47 16.67
CA SER A 58 -7.14 -9.09 16.12
C SER A 58 -7.29 -8.88 14.61
N VAL A 59 -7.00 -7.67 14.12
CA VAL A 59 -7.06 -7.36 12.67
C VAL A 59 -5.91 -8.02 11.93
N VAL A 60 -4.70 -7.99 12.50
CA VAL A 60 -3.53 -8.64 11.90
C VAL A 60 -3.77 -10.14 11.73
N GLU A 61 -4.32 -10.81 12.76
CA GLU A 61 -4.65 -12.24 12.69
C GLU A 61 -5.72 -12.54 11.65
N GLN A 62 -6.84 -11.79 11.63
CA GLN A 62 -7.95 -12.00 10.69
C GLN A 62 -7.52 -11.72 9.25
N ALA A 63 -6.83 -10.60 9.00
CA ALA A 63 -6.34 -10.27 7.67
C ALA A 63 -5.33 -11.31 7.16
N THR A 64 -4.43 -11.80 8.04
CA THR A 64 -3.49 -12.87 7.68
C THR A 64 -4.24 -14.15 7.32
N ALA A 65 -5.25 -14.53 8.09
CA ALA A 65 -6.07 -15.70 7.81
C ALA A 65 -6.79 -15.59 6.44
N LEU A 66 -7.41 -14.43 6.15
CA LEU A 66 -8.03 -14.17 4.84
C LEU A 66 -7.01 -14.24 3.69
N LEU A 67 -5.85 -13.60 3.85
CA LEU A 67 -4.81 -13.58 2.81
C LEU A 67 -4.18 -14.94 2.54
N THR A 68 -4.27 -15.87 3.49
CA THR A 68 -3.76 -17.25 3.35
C THR A 68 -4.84 -18.26 2.99
N ASP A 69 -6.11 -17.87 3.01
CA ASP A 69 -7.21 -18.72 2.58
C ASP A 69 -7.24 -18.81 1.04
N SER A 70 -7.00 -20.00 0.51
CA SER A 70 -7.02 -20.28 -0.93
C SER A 70 -8.40 -20.15 -1.57
N THR A 71 -9.47 -20.11 -0.78
CA THR A 71 -10.85 -19.95 -1.24
C THR A 71 -11.29 -18.50 -1.33
N TYR A 72 -10.59 -17.59 -0.65
CA TYR A 72 -10.90 -16.17 -0.65
C TYR A 72 -10.49 -15.50 -1.98
N ASN A 73 -11.46 -14.89 -2.66
CA ASN A 73 -11.24 -14.25 -3.95
C ASN A 73 -10.82 -12.77 -3.81
N GLN A 74 -9.57 -12.56 -3.50
CA GLN A 74 -8.99 -11.26 -3.14
C GLN A 74 -8.68 -10.32 -4.31
N LEU A 75 -8.86 -10.74 -5.54
CA LEU A 75 -8.29 -10.02 -6.68
C LEU A 75 -9.34 -9.33 -7.55
N SER A 76 -10.58 -9.84 -7.60
CA SER A 76 -11.58 -9.32 -8.52
C SER A 76 -12.20 -8.02 -8.04
N ILE A 77 -12.35 -7.05 -8.96
CA ILE A 77 -13.10 -5.81 -8.74
C ILE A 77 -14.53 -5.89 -9.30
N SER A 78 -14.90 -7.01 -9.92
CA SER A 78 -16.23 -7.29 -10.45
C SER A 78 -16.88 -8.46 -9.72
N ASP A 79 -18.14 -8.74 -10.02
CA ASP A 79 -18.87 -9.90 -9.47
C ASP A 79 -18.33 -11.27 -9.96
N ARG A 80 -17.30 -11.27 -10.81
CA ARG A 80 -16.69 -12.49 -11.31
C ARG A 80 -15.60 -12.99 -10.39
N ALA A 81 -15.68 -14.23 -9.97
CA ALA A 81 -14.59 -14.88 -9.27
C ALA A 81 -13.38 -15.10 -10.19
N CYS A 82 -12.18 -14.80 -9.70
CA CYS A 82 -10.96 -15.14 -10.40
C CYS A 82 -10.71 -16.65 -10.34
N GLY A 83 -10.58 -17.29 -11.50
CA GLY A 83 -10.07 -18.66 -11.57
C GLY A 83 -8.54 -18.64 -11.42
N GLY A 84 -7.97 -19.73 -10.92
CA GLY A 84 -6.52 -19.87 -10.77
C GLY A 84 -6.13 -20.68 -9.55
N ARG A 85 -4.82 -20.79 -9.32
CA ARG A 85 -4.27 -21.39 -8.10
C ARG A 85 -3.61 -20.30 -7.27
N HIS A 86 -3.82 -20.37 -5.98
CA HIS A 86 -3.25 -19.47 -4.99
C HIS A 86 -2.38 -20.26 -4.03
N TYR A 87 -1.16 -19.80 -3.84
CA TYR A 87 -0.20 -20.29 -2.86
C TYR A 87 0.19 -19.12 -1.97
N SER A 88 0.22 -19.32 -0.68
CA SER A 88 0.59 -18.27 0.28
C SER A 88 1.48 -18.84 1.39
N ASP A 89 2.33 -17.98 1.94
CA ASP A 89 3.17 -18.28 3.09
C ASP A 89 3.29 -17.03 3.97
N VAL A 90 3.38 -17.23 5.28
CA VAL A 90 3.55 -16.15 6.25
C VAL A 90 5.03 -16.01 6.56
N LEU A 91 5.66 -14.96 6.04
CA LEU A 91 7.09 -14.73 6.20
C LEU A 91 7.45 -14.09 7.55
N GLU A 92 6.54 -13.29 8.09
CA GLU A 92 6.68 -12.66 9.40
C GLU A 92 5.31 -12.59 10.06
N ASN A 93 5.24 -12.90 11.36
CA ASN A 93 4.04 -12.79 12.15
C ASN A 93 4.37 -12.34 13.56
N SER A 94 3.80 -11.20 13.96
CA SER A 94 3.85 -10.67 15.33
C SER A 94 2.47 -10.15 15.72
N SER A 95 2.31 -9.77 16.98
CA SER A 95 1.02 -9.25 17.48
C SER A 95 0.52 -7.98 16.79
N GLN A 96 1.38 -7.21 16.12
CA GLN A 96 1.03 -5.93 15.49
C GLN A 96 1.40 -5.84 14.01
N ARG A 97 2.01 -6.89 13.45
CA ARG A 97 2.45 -6.92 12.07
C ARG A 97 2.50 -8.33 11.53
N SER A 98 2.07 -8.48 10.28
CA SER A 98 2.26 -9.70 9.50
C SER A 98 2.78 -9.37 8.11
N LEU A 99 3.60 -10.24 7.54
CA LEU A 99 4.06 -10.19 6.17
C LEU A 99 3.68 -11.49 5.48
N VAL A 100 2.78 -11.40 4.52
CA VAL A 100 2.27 -12.54 3.76
C VAL A 100 2.82 -12.48 2.34
N TYR A 101 3.43 -13.56 1.90
CA TYR A 101 3.77 -13.81 0.49
C TYR A 101 2.65 -14.58 -0.17
N SER A 102 2.27 -14.19 -1.38
CA SER A 102 1.27 -14.90 -2.18
C SER A 102 1.75 -15.03 -3.63
N TYR A 103 1.47 -16.17 -4.23
CA TYR A 103 1.72 -16.43 -5.64
C TYR A 103 0.45 -16.96 -6.30
N PHE A 104 0.09 -16.35 -7.41
CA PHE A 104 -1.09 -16.71 -8.18
C PHE A 104 -0.67 -17.17 -9.56
N GLU A 105 -1.22 -18.30 -10.00
CA GLU A 105 -0.99 -18.83 -11.34
C GLU A 105 -2.29 -19.22 -12.04
N ASN A 106 -2.23 -19.21 -13.37
CA ASN A 106 -3.37 -19.54 -14.22
C ASN A 106 -4.60 -18.66 -13.94
N LEU A 107 -4.39 -17.37 -13.72
CA LEU A 107 -5.45 -16.38 -13.51
C LEU A 107 -6.24 -16.19 -14.82
N VAL A 108 -7.27 -17.01 -15.01
CA VAL A 108 -8.17 -16.95 -16.16
C VAL A 108 -9.50 -16.30 -15.75
N HIS A 109 -10.07 -15.52 -16.66
CA HIS A 109 -11.35 -14.83 -16.43
C HIS A 109 -11.39 -13.95 -15.17
N CYS A 110 -10.23 -13.39 -14.80
CA CYS A 110 -10.07 -12.59 -13.62
C CYS A 110 -10.18 -11.09 -13.99
N ASP A 111 -11.12 -10.40 -13.37
CA ASP A 111 -11.28 -8.95 -13.49
C ASP A 111 -10.56 -8.24 -12.33
N SER A 112 -9.27 -8.52 -12.16
CA SER A 112 -8.41 -7.82 -11.21
C SER A 112 -7.71 -6.64 -11.88
N VAL A 113 -7.38 -5.62 -11.08
CA VAL A 113 -6.62 -4.47 -11.58
C VAL A 113 -5.36 -4.90 -12.35
N PRO A 114 -4.49 -5.81 -11.84
CA PRO A 114 -3.31 -6.25 -12.58
C PRO A 114 -3.63 -6.96 -13.90
N THR A 115 -4.64 -7.82 -13.90
CA THR A 115 -5.03 -8.59 -15.11
C THR A 115 -5.60 -7.65 -16.18
N ILE A 116 -6.43 -6.69 -15.78
CA ILE A 116 -6.98 -5.67 -16.68
C ILE A 116 -5.85 -4.78 -17.20
N THR A 117 -4.94 -4.33 -16.33
CA THR A 117 -3.79 -3.50 -16.72
C THR A 117 -2.95 -4.18 -17.80
N ASN A 118 -2.66 -5.48 -17.66
CA ASN A 118 -1.89 -6.25 -18.63
C ASN A 118 -2.54 -6.36 -20.03
N ARG A 119 -3.86 -6.08 -20.16
CA ARG A 119 -4.53 -6.05 -21.47
C ARG A 119 -4.18 -4.79 -22.27
N TYR A 120 -3.83 -3.70 -21.58
CA TYR A 120 -3.59 -2.39 -22.17
C TYR A 120 -2.14 -1.96 -22.12
N ILE A 121 -1.47 -2.22 -21.00
CA ILE A 121 -0.09 -1.80 -20.76
C ILE A 121 0.81 -3.02 -20.87
N THR A 122 1.82 -2.92 -21.73
CA THR A 122 2.82 -3.99 -21.93
C THR A 122 4.14 -3.59 -21.25
N GLY A 123 4.94 -4.58 -20.90
CA GLY A 123 6.22 -4.38 -20.23
C GLY A 123 6.22 -4.80 -18.76
N ALA A 124 7.22 -4.36 -18.05
CA ALA A 124 7.33 -4.61 -16.62
C ALA A 124 6.36 -3.69 -15.87
N LEU A 125 5.48 -4.28 -15.09
CA LEU A 125 4.50 -3.57 -14.27
C LEU A 125 4.74 -3.87 -12.79
N LEU A 126 4.83 -2.81 -12.00
CA LEU A 126 4.87 -2.90 -10.55
C LEU A 126 3.65 -2.15 -9.99
N PHE A 127 2.97 -2.79 -9.07
CA PHE A 127 1.80 -2.25 -8.39
C PHE A 127 2.13 -2.08 -6.91
N GLU A 128 1.80 -0.92 -6.41
CA GLU A 128 1.79 -0.60 -4.99
C GLU A 128 0.35 -0.31 -4.57
N ILE A 129 -0.11 -0.94 -3.50
CA ILE A 129 -1.47 -0.81 -3.01
C ILE A 129 -1.42 -0.49 -1.53
N VAL A 130 -2.15 0.54 -1.13
CA VAL A 130 -2.31 0.89 0.28
C VAL A 130 -3.79 0.79 0.63
N ARG A 131 -4.11 -0.03 1.65
CA ARG A 131 -5.45 -0.18 2.19
C ARG A 131 -5.52 0.47 3.56
N GLN A 132 -6.47 1.36 3.73
CA GLN A 132 -6.77 1.99 5.00
C GLN A 132 -8.21 2.52 4.97
N GLU A 133 -8.94 2.38 6.07
CA GLU A 133 -10.35 2.73 6.12
C GLU A 133 -11.13 2.06 4.98
N ASN A 134 -11.92 2.79 4.23
CA ASN A 134 -12.67 2.27 3.08
C ASN A 134 -11.95 2.42 1.74
N THR A 135 -10.67 2.76 1.75
CA THR A 135 -9.93 3.15 0.54
C THR A 135 -8.82 2.16 0.22
N GLU A 136 -8.78 1.74 -1.01
CA GLU A 136 -7.68 1.01 -1.62
C GLU A 136 -7.01 1.93 -2.65
N ARG A 137 -5.85 2.49 -2.28
CA ARG A 137 -5.07 3.39 -3.14
C ARG A 137 -4.07 2.58 -3.96
N TRP A 138 -4.19 2.69 -5.27
CA TRP A 138 -3.35 2.03 -6.25
C TRP A 138 -2.34 2.98 -6.86
N ARG A 139 -1.11 2.52 -7.02
CA ARG A 139 -0.05 3.15 -7.79
C ARG A 139 0.53 2.12 -8.74
N ILE A 140 0.40 2.34 -10.03
CA ILE A 140 0.91 1.45 -11.09
C ILE A 140 2.12 2.13 -11.72
N LEU A 141 3.29 1.49 -11.65
CA LEU A 141 4.50 1.93 -12.35
C LEU A 141 4.61 1.20 -13.69
N MET A 142 4.86 1.98 -14.77
CA MET A 142 4.89 1.49 -16.14
C MET A 142 5.88 2.26 -17.00
N GLU A 143 6.28 1.69 -18.12
CA GLU A 143 7.17 2.36 -19.08
C GLU A 143 6.44 3.35 -19.98
N ASP A 144 5.14 3.16 -20.24
CA ASP A 144 4.36 3.90 -21.23
C ASP A 144 2.91 4.07 -20.74
N ASP A 145 2.38 5.28 -20.83
CA ASP A 145 1.04 5.66 -20.36
C ASP A 145 0.01 5.87 -21.50
N LYS A 146 0.37 5.57 -22.76
CA LYS A 146 -0.47 5.87 -23.94
C LYS A 146 -1.87 5.28 -23.89
N LYS A 147 -2.04 4.13 -23.20
CA LYS A 147 -3.32 3.44 -23.10
C LYS A 147 -3.98 3.57 -21.72
N VAL A 148 -3.47 4.43 -20.84
CA VAL A 148 -4.03 4.61 -19.49
C VAL A 148 -5.47 5.09 -19.54
N GLY A 149 -5.86 5.92 -20.54
CA GLY A 149 -7.28 6.31 -20.69
C GLY A 149 -8.21 5.11 -20.92
N MET A 150 -7.81 4.15 -21.77
CA MET A 150 -8.59 2.92 -22.01
C MET A 150 -8.62 2.03 -20.75
N LEU A 151 -7.51 1.96 -20.02
CA LEU A 151 -7.44 1.25 -18.75
C LEU A 151 -8.40 1.89 -17.73
N TYR A 152 -8.38 3.21 -17.62
CA TYR A 152 -9.28 3.99 -16.75
C TYR A 152 -10.76 3.67 -17.03
N ASP A 153 -11.18 3.78 -18.29
CA ASP A 153 -12.57 3.51 -18.70
C ASP A 153 -12.98 2.06 -18.39
N THR A 154 -12.06 1.11 -18.62
CA THR A 154 -12.34 -0.30 -18.36
C THR A 154 -12.43 -0.60 -16.86
N LEU A 155 -11.52 -0.06 -16.04
CA LEU A 155 -11.57 -0.23 -14.58
C LEU A 155 -12.88 0.33 -14.01
N GLY A 156 -13.24 1.57 -14.38
CA GLY A 156 -14.48 2.19 -13.92
C GLY A 156 -15.75 1.47 -14.35
N GLY A 157 -15.73 0.85 -15.56
CA GLY A 157 -16.89 0.14 -16.11
C GLY A 157 -17.06 -1.29 -15.59
N LEU A 158 -16.06 -1.87 -14.91
CA LEU A 158 -16.09 -3.25 -14.41
C LEU A 158 -16.33 -3.35 -12.90
N LEU A 159 -16.34 -2.23 -12.19
CA LEU A 159 -16.56 -2.26 -10.74
C LEU A 159 -17.94 -2.82 -10.40
N GLN A 160 -17.96 -3.75 -9.45
CA GLN A 160 -19.20 -4.24 -8.85
C GLN A 160 -19.90 -3.12 -8.04
N ASP A 161 -21.18 -3.32 -7.78
CA ASP A 161 -21.97 -2.41 -6.95
C ASP A 161 -21.33 -2.25 -5.56
N GLY A 162 -21.34 -1.00 -5.05
CA GLY A 162 -20.72 -0.66 -3.76
C GLY A 162 -19.22 -0.35 -3.83
N LEU A 163 -18.62 -0.42 -5.03
CA LEU A 163 -17.29 0.11 -5.29
C LEU A 163 -17.35 1.38 -6.11
N SER A 164 -16.47 2.33 -5.86
CA SER A 164 -16.35 3.56 -6.64
C SER A 164 -14.91 3.87 -6.99
N PHE A 165 -14.69 4.35 -8.23
CA PHE A 165 -13.38 4.68 -8.78
C PHE A 165 -13.11 6.18 -8.70
N HIS A 166 -11.95 6.54 -8.16
CA HIS A 166 -11.51 7.92 -8.03
C HIS A 166 -10.13 8.09 -8.65
N PHE A 167 -10.07 8.82 -9.77
CA PHE A 167 -8.81 9.17 -10.42
C PHE A 167 -8.04 10.19 -9.57
N ASP A 168 -6.72 9.98 -9.45
CA ASP A 168 -5.83 10.97 -8.83
C ASP A 168 -4.97 11.63 -9.91
N HIS A 169 -3.96 10.93 -10.45
CA HIS A 169 -3.11 11.49 -11.50
C HIS A 169 -2.40 10.43 -12.37
N VAL A 170 -1.90 10.91 -13.50
CA VAL A 170 -0.86 10.24 -14.32
C VAL A 170 0.31 11.20 -14.44
N SER A 171 1.50 10.78 -14.04
CA SER A 171 2.69 11.62 -14.06
C SER A 171 3.97 10.83 -14.32
N ASP A 172 5.09 11.53 -14.42
CA ASP A 172 6.39 10.89 -14.27
C ASP A 172 6.51 10.28 -12.89
N ALA A 173 6.99 9.05 -12.80
CA ALA A 173 7.17 8.39 -11.53
C ALA A 173 8.19 9.15 -10.69
N ASN A 174 7.71 9.80 -9.65
CA ASN A 174 8.48 10.58 -8.70
C ASN A 174 8.30 10.02 -7.30
N GLY A 175 9.38 9.97 -6.56
CA GLY A 175 9.38 9.50 -5.18
C GLY A 175 9.85 8.04 -5.06
N PRO A 176 10.27 7.68 -3.86
CA PRO A 176 10.73 6.34 -3.58
C PRO A 176 9.57 5.36 -3.68
N LEU A 177 9.88 4.12 -4.01
CA LEU A 177 9.03 2.95 -3.70
C LEU A 177 9.07 2.78 -2.18
N LEU A 178 8.46 3.75 -1.47
CA LEU A 178 8.68 3.99 -0.04
C LEU A 178 8.23 2.84 0.82
N THR A 179 7.30 2.08 0.33
CA THR A 179 6.66 1.06 1.15
C THR A 179 7.40 -0.28 1.12
N LEU A 180 8.19 -0.58 0.08
CA LEU A 180 9.04 -1.78 0.03
C LEU A 180 10.14 -1.77 1.10
N PHE A 181 10.69 -0.58 1.36
CA PHE A 181 11.85 -0.42 2.23
C PHE A 181 11.49 0.13 3.61
N ASP A 182 10.20 0.37 3.89
CA ASP A 182 9.73 0.68 5.24
C ASP A 182 9.75 -0.57 6.14
N SER A 183 10.92 -1.18 6.22
CA SER A 183 11.30 -1.99 7.38
C SER A 183 11.37 -1.15 8.66
N ILE A 184 11.21 0.17 8.53
CA ILE A 184 11.18 1.11 9.62
C ILE A 184 9.79 1.05 10.25
N SER A 185 9.65 0.18 11.24
CA SER A 185 8.45 0.05 12.06
C SER A 185 8.27 1.29 12.96
N VAL A 186 7.88 2.41 12.34
CA VAL A 186 7.48 3.61 13.09
C VAL A 186 5.98 3.51 13.34
N ARG A 187 5.56 3.54 14.60
CA ARG A 187 4.13 3.52 14.96
C ARG A 187 3.44 4.78 14.43
N PRO A 188 2.13 4.74 14.08
CA PRO A 188 1.42 5.89 13.51
C PRO A 188 1.61 7.20 14.28
N GLU A 189 1.60 7.12 15.63
CA GLU A 189 1.81 8.31 16.47
C GLU A 189 3.26 8.82 16.47
N GLN A 190 4.21 7.95 16.19
CA GLN A 190 5.62 8.31 16.02
C GLN A 190 5.87 8.89 14.63
N SER A 191 5.23 8.30 13.59
CA SER A 191 5.26 8.82 12.21
C SER A 191 4.72 10.23 12.17
N ARG A 192 3.56 10.47 12.76
CA ARG A 192 2.95 11.81 12.83
C ARG A 192 3.86 12.88 13.44
N VAL A 193 4.57 12.54 14.52
CA VAL A 193 5.53 13.48 15.12
C VAL A 193 6.74 13.72 14.21
N LEU A 194 7.24 12.64 13.58
CA LEU A 194 8.39 12.70 12.70
C LEU A 194 8.11 13.52 11.44
N GLU A 195 6.94 13.28 10.82
CA GLU A 195 6.47 14.01 9.65
C GLU A 195 6.31 15.49 9.94
N LEU A 196 5.64 15.85 11.04
CA LEU A 196 5.49 17.24 11.45
C LEU A 196 6.83 17.89 11.76
N ALA A 197 7.75 17.19 12.42
CA ALA A 197 9.08 17.68 12.70
C ALA A 197 9.88 17.98 11.42
N ALA A 198 9.78 17.10 10.42
CA ALA A 198 10.41 17.31 9.12
C ALA A 198 9.77 18.49 8.37
N GLU A 199 8.43 18.53 8.29
CA GLU A 199 7.69 19.61 7.62
C GLU A 199 8.00 21.01 8.20
N LYS A 200 8.13 21.09 9.52
CA LYS A 200 8.38 22.36 10.23
C LYS A 200 9.87 22.72 10.34
N GLY A 201 10.75 21.99 9.68
CA GLY A 201 12.18 22.31 9.67
C GLY A 201 12.90 22.02 11.01
N TYR A 202 12.41 21.08 11.80
CA TYR A 202 13.09 20.68 13.06
C TYR A 202 14.48 20.11 12.82
N TYR A 203 14.69 19.48 11.66
CA TYR A 203 15.94 18.88 11.23
C TYR A 203 16.82 19.81 10.38
N GLU A 204 16.32 21.00 10.06
CA GLU A 204 17.09 21.99 9.31
C GLU A 204 18.25 22.60 10.15
N THR A 205 19.24 23.16 9.46
CA THR A 205 20.36 23.84 10.10
C THR A 205 20.49 25.27 9.55
N PRO A 206 20.12 26.30 10.32
CA PRO A 206 19.60 26.28 11.70
C PRO A 206 18.17 25.72 11.77
N ARG A 207 17.76 25.20 12.93
CA ARG A 207 16.39 24.70 13.15
C ARG A 207 15.37 25.83 13.00
N GLU A 208 14.28 25.53 12.31
CA GLU A 208 13.16 26.47 12.08
C GLU A 208 12.05 26.33 13.12
N THR A 209 12.02 25.24 13.89
CA THR A 209 11.01 24.95 14.93
C THR A 209 11.62 24.30 16.16
N THR A 210 10.87 24.29 17.27
CA THR A 210 11.26 23.67 18.54
C THR A 210 10.33 22.52 18.92
N LEU A 211 10.76 21.71 19.91
CA LEU A 211 9.87 20.67 20.48
C LEU A 211 8.62 21.25 21.17
N ASP A 212 8.71 22.46 21.67
CA ASP A 212 7.57 23.14 22.31
C ASP A 212 6.55 23.57 21.26
N ASP A 213 6.99 24.04 20.10
CA ASP A 213 6.12 24.39 18.97
C ASP A 213 5.41 23.15 18.40
N LEU A 214 6.15 22.04 18.21
CA LEU A 214 5.57 20.78 17.77
C LEU A 214 4.56 20.24 18.77
N ALA A 215 4.83 20.39 20.08
CA ALA A 215 3.93 19.96 21.14
C ALA A 215 2.63 20.77 21.14
N ALA A 216 2.74 22.09 20.94
CA ALA A 216 1.59 22.98 20.85
C ALA A 216 0.70 22.63 19.63
N GLU A 217 1.31 22.37 18.48
CA GLU A 217 0.57 22.04 17.25
C GLU A 217 -0.13 20.67 17.33
N LEU A 218 0.53 19.67 17.93
CA LEU A 218 -0.05 18.35 18.12
C LEU A 218 -1.08 18.28 19.27
N GLY A 219 -1.13 19.27 20.14
CA GLY A 219 -1.93 19.25 21.36
C GLY A 219 -1.45 18.18 22.36
N TRP A 220 -0.17 17.82 22.34
CA TRP A 220 0.41 16.80 23.22
C TRP A 220 1.42 17.39 24.19
N PRO A 221 1.63 16.75 25.37
CA PRO A 221 2.71 17.16 26.26
C PRO A 221 4.08 17.07 25.59
N ARG A 222 4.93 18.06 25.81
CA ARG A 222 6.30 18.11 25.26
C ARG A 222 7.11 16.83 25.51
N SER A 223 6.97 16.23 26.68
CA SER A 223 7.63 14.96 27.01
C SER A 223 7.16 13.79 26.12
N THR A 224 5.88 13.78 25.78
CA THR A 224 5.31 12.78 24.87
C THR A 224 5.84 12.96 23.45
N VAL A 225 5.87 14.19 22.95
CA VAL A 225 6.44 14.51 21.63
C VAL A 225 7.91 14.13 21.56
N SER A 226 8.70 14.54 22.52
CA SER A 226 10.13 14.19 22.62
C SER A 226 10.37 12.67 22.66
N TYR A 227 9.58 11.93 23.44
CA TYR A 227 9.68 10.47 23.54
C TYR A 227 9.34 9.80 22.19
N ARG A 228 8.24 10.21 21.56
CA ARG A 228 7.79 9.63 20.29
C ARG A 228 8.76 9.94 19.17
N LEU A 229 9.26 11.17 19.09
CA LEU A 229 10.28 11.57 18.12
C LEU A 229 11.55 10.73 18.27
N ARG A 230 12.07 10.62 19.48
CA ARG A 230 13.25 9.77 19.77
C ARG A 230 13.05 8.30 19.38
N LYS A 231 11.85 7.75 19.59
CA LYS A 231 11.54 6.38 19.19
C LYS A 231 11.49 6.23 17.67
N ALA A 232 10.93 7.20 16.95
CA ALA A 232 10.95 7.23 15.50
C ALA A 232 12.39 7.33 14.96
N GLU A 233 13.18 8.26 15.47
CA GLU A 233 14.59 8.43 15.11
C GLU A 233 15.41 7.16 15.36
N ALA A 234 15.21 6.50 16.52
CA ALA A 234 15.88 5.24 16.83
C ALA A 234 15.54 4.12 15.83
N ALA A 235 14.26 4.02 15.45
CA ALA A 235 13.84 3.04 14.43
C ALA A 235 14.47 3.32 13.05
N LEU A 236 14.58 4.59 12.65
CA LEU A 236 15.27 5.01 11.44
C LEU A 236 16.77 4.63 11.47
N VAL A 237 17.44 4.91 12.57
CA VAL A 237 18.86 4.58 12.74
C VAL A 237 19.08 3.08 12.74
N GLU A 238 18.23 2.32 13.44
CA GLU A 238 18.29 0.85 13.46
C GLU A 238 18.10 0.26 12.05
N ALA A 239 17.09 0.72 11.31
CA ALA A 239 16.87 0.28 9.94
C ALA A 239 18.08 0.61 9.04
N TYR A 240 18.64 1.81 9.14
CA TYR A 240 19.83 2.20 8.36
C TYR A 240 21.06 1.37 8.71
N THR A 241 21.24 1.02 9.98
CA THR A 241 22.42 0.26 10.44
C THR A 241 22.29 -1.25 10.21
N SER A 242 21.05 -1.78 10.18
CA SER A 242 20.78 -3.21 9.92
C SER A 242 20.87 -3.58 8.43
N THR A 243 20.94 -2.61 7.53
CA THR A 243 21.06 -2.81 6.07
C THR A 243 22.54 -2.92 5.63
N LYS A 244 23.47 -2.89 6.56
CA LYS A 244 24.90 -3.15 6.31
C LYS A 244 25.29 -4.57 6.75
#